data_b51d5584681869d4e4fbded81ee3c0bb
#
_entry.id   b51d5584681869d4e4fbded81ee3c0bb
#
_cell.length_a   1.000
_cell.length_b   1.000
_cell.length_c   1.000
_cell.angle_alpha   90.00
_cell.angle_beta   90.00
_cell.angle_gamma   90.00
#
_symmetry.space_group_name_H-M   'P 1'
#
loop_
_entity.id
_entity.type
_entity.pdbx_description
1 polymer ?
#
loop_
_entity_poly.entity_id
_entity_poly.type
_entity_poly.pdbx_seq_one_letter_code
_entity_poly.pdbx_strand_id
1 'polypeptide(L)'
;MRTKILAFSLLLTIAFVFGADSGFGKEKAQDFELVDINGKSFSLSEHLGKVVLLDFFATWCGPCIMEIEHLQALYRDYSSEQLVILSISVDTESDSLPKLQLFAQQNQMPWTVARDTDNVGYKYGVSPIPHLVVVDTEGYERYSHIGVTAESTLRSEIDALISQNGNGDSSDSDGAQTEADHTLLAVVGGCGIALFVIGIIAAKKRQEKSKRIKKRSVRIRHKR
;
A
#
# COMPACT_ATOMS: atom_id res chain seq x y z
N MET A 1 14.55 -43.06 -22.61
CA MET A 1 13.30 -42.31 -22.51
C MET A 1 13.01 -41.78 -21.10
N ARG A 2 13.30 -42.51 -20.02
CA ARG A 2 13.03 -42.08 -18.62
C ARG A 2 13.80 -40.83 -18.16
N THR A 3 15.05 -40.62 -18.57
CA THR A 3 15.87 -39.47 -18.22
C THR A 3 15.41 -38.17 -18.87
N LYS A 4 14.83 -38.19 -20.07
CA LYS A 4 14.29 -37.01 -20.76
C LYS A 4 12.98 -36.53 -20.14
N ILE A 5 12.16 -37.41 -19.59
CA ILE A 5 10.90 -37.11 -18.92
C ILE A 5 11.17 -36.40 -17.57
N LEU A 6 12.19 -36.88 -16.82
CA LEU A 6 12.57 -36.25 -15.53
C LEU A 6 13.15 -34.82 -15.71
N ALA A 7 13.94 -34.60 -16.78
CA ALA A 7 14.46 -33.28 -17.08
C ALA A 7 13.36 -32.29 -17.51
N PHE A 8 12.37 -32.75 -18.25
CA PHE A 8 11.23 -31.91 -18.67
C PHE A 8 10.31 -31.58 -17.50
N SER A 9 10.08 -32.51 -16.58
CA SER A 9 9.31 -32.27 -15.35
C SER A 9 10.00 -31.27 -14.41
N LEU A 10 11.33 -31.31 -14.30
CA LEU A 10 12.10 -30.38 -13.48
C LEU A 10 12.08 -28.97 -14.09
N LEU A 11 12.16 -28.81 -15.41
CA LEU A 11 12.05 -27.54 -16.10
C LEU A 11 10.65 -26.90 -15.95
N LEU A 12 9.59 -27.72 -15.97
CA LEU A 12 8.22 -27.24 -15.80
C LEU A 12 7.96 -26.74 -14.36
N THR A 13 8.56 -27.37 -13.35
CA THR A 13 8.43 -26.95 -11.96
C THR A 13 9.20 -25.68 -11.66
N ILE A 14 10.33 -25.44 -12.32
CA ILE A 14 11.11 -24.19 -12.17
C ILE A 14 10.38 -23.02 -12.83
N ALA A 15 9.74 -23.20 -13.96
CA ALA A 15 8.94 -22.17 -14.63
C ALA A 15 7.72 -21.72 -13.78
N PHE A 16 7.16 -22.63 -12.96
CA PHE A 16 6.01 -22.30 -12.09
C PHE A 16 6.41 -21.51 -10.83
N VAL A 17 7.67 -21.58 -10.41
CA VAL A 17 8.16 -20.87 -9.21
C VAL A 17 8.54 -19.42 -9.52
N PHE A 18 8.87 -19.07 -10.76
CA PHE A 18 9.21 -17.71 -11.18
C PHE A 18 8.03 -16.88 -11.72
N GLY A 19 6.84 -17.47 -11.81
CA GLY A 19 5.65 -16.81 -12.35
C GLY A 19 4.63 -16.34 -11.31
N ALA A 20 4.94 -16.43 -10.02
CA ALA A 20 4.13 -15.81 -8.97
C ALA A 20 4.64 -14.40 -8.70
N ASP A 21 4.46 -13.51 -9.65
CA ASP A 21 4.38 -12.09 -9.36
C ASP A 21 3.15 -11.93 -8.45
N SER A 22 3.39 -11.76 -7.16
CA SER A 22 2.36 -11.39 -6.20
C SER A 22 2.00 -9.93 -6.46
N GLY A 23 1.45 -9.68 -7.63
CA GLY A 23 0.75 -8.46 -7.93
C GLY A 23 -0.44 -8.41 -6.97
N PHE A 24 -0.28 -7.79 -5.83
CA PHE A 24 -1.40 -7.17 -5.15
C PHE A 24 -2.06 -6.31 -6.22
N GLY A 25 -3.27 -6.72 -6.66
CA GLY A 25 -3.91 -6.13 -7.83
C GLY A 25 -4.04 -4.63 -7.61
N LYS A 26 -3.23 -3.86 -8.34
CA LYS A 26 -3.34 -2.41 -8.38
C LYS A 26 -4.68 -2.10 -9.03
N GLU A 27 -5.68 -1.73 -8.25
CA GLU A 27 -6.92 -1.20 -8.80
C GLU A 27 -6.68 0.27 -9.16
N LYS A 28 -7.06 0.64 -10.38
CA LYS A 28 -6.95 2.05 -10.79
C LYS A 28 -7.99 2.83 -10.01
N ALA A 29 -7.56 3.89 -9.35
CA ALA A 29 -8.44 4.79 -8.63
C ALA A 29 -9.51 5.37 -9.55
N GLN A 30 -10.75 5.36 -9.10
CA GLN A 30 -11.87 5.86 -9.89
C GLN A 30 -11.81 7.38 -9.93
N ASP A 31 -11.77 7.95 -11.13
CA ASP A 31 -11.74 9.40 -11.29
C ASP A 31 -13.08 10.03 -10.89
N PHE A 32 -13.00 11.27 -10.44
CA PHE A 32 -14.16 12.08 -10.07
C PHE A 32 -13.88 13.56 -10.34
N GLU A 33 -14.94 14.35 -10.43
CA GLU A 33 -14.87 15.81 -10.49
C GLU A 33 -15.74 16.41 -9.38
N LEU A 34 -15.15 17.24 -8.53
CA LEU A 34 -15.82 17.94 -7.43
C LEU A 34 -15.51 19.43 -7.45
N VAL A 35 -16.31 20.20 -6.71
CA VAL A 35 -16.06 21.61 -6.43
C VAL A 35 -15.66 21.73 -4.96
N ASP A 36 -14.52 22.38 -4.69
CA ASP A 36 -14.06 22.63 -3.33
C ASP A 36 -14.93 23.66 -2.60
N ILE A 37 -14.68 23.83 -1.31
CA ILE A 37 -15.40 24.81 -0.47
C ILE A 37 -15.16 26.25 -0.87
N ASN A 38 -14.20 26.54 -1.76
CA ASN A 38 -13.89 27.88 -2.29
C ASN A 38 -14.47 28.09 -3.70
N GLY A 39 -15.16 27.10 -4.26
CA GLY A 39 -15.79 27.16 -5.59
C GLY A 39 -14.87 26.79 -6.75
N LYS A 40 -13.69 26.19 -6.48
CA LYS A 40 -12.77 25.73 -7.50
C LYS A 40 -13.09 24.25 -7.86
N SER A 41 -13.29 23.95 -9.14
CA SER A 41 -13.39 22.57 -9.62
C SER A 41 -12.01 21.88 -9.59
N PHE A 42 -12.01 20.58 -9.30
CA PHE A 42 -10.83 19.73 -9.35
C PHE A 42 -11.24 18.27 -9.64
N SER A 43 -10.32 17.50 -10.19
CA SER A 43 -10.47 16.06 -10.43
C SER A 43 -9.29 15.29 -9.83
N LEU A 44 -9.46 13.98 -9.58
CA LEU A 44 -8.34 13.15 -9.14
C LEU A 44 -7.25 13.09 -10.23
N SER A 45 -7.64 13.01 -11.49
CA SER A 45 -6.72 12.91 -12.62
C SER A 45 -5.81 14.14 -12.80
N GLU A 46 -6.18 15.32 -12.28
CA GLU A 46 -5.32 16.52 -12.29
C GLU A 46 -4.08 16.37 -11.37
N HIS A 47 -4.08 15.38 -10.49
CA HIS A 47 -3.01 15.13 -9.52
C HIS A 47 -2.09 13.96 -9.90
N LEU A 48 -2.20 13.44 -11.13
CA LEU A 48 -1.25 12.44 -11.63
C LEU A 48 0.18 12.95 -11.54
N GLY A 49 1.10 12.08 -11.19
CA GLY A 49 2.49 12.43 -10.90
C GLY A 49 2.77 12.73 -9.42
N LYS A 50 1.73 12.85 -8.59
CA LYS A 50 1.81 13.10 -7.15
C LYS A 50 1.15 11.95 -6.37
N VAL A 51 1.56 11.74 -5.14
CA VAL A 51 0.80 10.88 -4.22
C VAL A 51 -0.43 11.65 -3.77
N VAL A 52 -1.61 11.01 -3.83
CA VAL A 52 -2.85 11.63 -3.36
C VAL A 52 -3.37 10.87 -2.15
N LEU A 53 -3.67 11.59 -1.07
CA LEU A 53 -4.35 11.07 0.11
C LEU A 53 -5.80 11.56 0.10
N LEU A 54 -6.73 10.65 -0.19
CA LEU A 54 -8.17 10.89 -0.08
C LEU A 54 -8.57 10.65 1.37
N ASP A 55 -9.23 11.62 1.98
CA ASP A 55 -9.77 11.55 3.33
C ASP A 55 -11.30 11.69 3.27
N PHE A 56 -12.01 10.60 3.55
CA PHE A 56 -13.45 10.58 3.61
C PHE A 56 -13.93 10.77 5.05
N PHE A 57 -14.67 11.85 5.29
CA PHE A 57 -15.06 12.30 6.61
C PHE A 57 -16.49 12.85 6.68
N ALA A 58 -16.92 13.25 7.87
CA ALA A 58 -18.08 14.12 8.11
C ALA A 58 -17.79 15.04 9.30
N THR A 59 -18.39 16.22 9.33
CA THR A 59 -18.11 17.24 10.37
C THR A 59 -18.48 16.82 11.79
N TRP A 60 -19.37 15.88 11.97
CA TRP A 60 -19.83 15.35 13.27
C TRP A 60 -19.03 14.10 13.72
N CYS A 61 -18.13 13.58 12.88
CA CYS A 61 -17.39 12.36 13.14
C CYS A 61 -16.20 12.65 14.08
N GLY A 62 -16.31 12.29 15.35
CA GLY A 62 -15.25 12.49 16.34
C GLY A 62 -13.89 11.87 15.96
N PRO A 63 -13.83 10.61 15.54
CA PRO A 63 -12.58 10.00 15.04
C PRO A 63 -12.00 10.73 13.82
N CYS A 64 -12.84 11.29 12.92
CA CYS A 64 -12.35 12.07 11.78
C CYS A 64 -11.65 13.36 12.22
N ILE A 65 -12.13 14.01 13.29
CA ILE A 65 -11.50 15.19 13.85
C ILE A 65 -10.10 14.84 14.41
N MET A 66 -9.94 13.66 15.01
CA MET A 66 -8.63 13.19 15.48
C MET A 66 -7.66 12.93 14.32
N GLU A 67 -8.15 12.43 13.18
CA GLU A 67 -7.34 12.20 11.98
C GLU A 67 -6.75 13.50 11.42
N ILE A 68 -7.46 14.62 11.54
CA ILE A 68 -7.00 15.93 11.02
C ILE A 68 -5.62 16.32 11.56
N GLU A 69 -5.29 15.99 12.82
CA GLU A 69 -3.97 16.30 13.40
C GLU A 69 -2.86 15.55 12.64
N HIS A 70 -3.10 14.30 12.25
CA HIS A 70 -2.17 13.51 11.44
C HIS A 70 -2.02 14.09 10.02
N LEU A 71 -3.14 14.47 9.40
CA LEU A 71 -3.14 15.10 8.07
C LEU A 71 -2.41 16.45 8.08
N GLN A 72 -2.57 17.25 9.14
CA GLN A 72 -1.83 18.50 9.31
C GLN A 72 -0.32 18.30 9.40
N ALA A 73 0.13 17.23 10.08
CA ALA A 73 1.55 16.91 10.17
C ALA A 73 2.10 16.54 8.77
N LEU A 74 1.38 15.70 8.04
CA LEU A 74 1.76 15.35 6.66
C LEU A 74 1.77 16.58 5.74
N TYR A 75 0.74 17.42 5.80
CA TYR A 75 0.66 18.63 4.97
C TYR A 75 1.81 19.61 5.20
N ARG A 76 2.33 19.70 6.44
CA ARG A 76 3.48 20.57 6.76
C ARG A 76 4.80 20.00 6.23
N ASP A 77 4.94 18.67 6.21
CA ASP A 77 6.23 18.01 5.98
C ASP A 77 6.45 17.66 4.52
N TYR A 78 5.39 17.50 3.72
CA TYR A 78 5.48 17.22 2.29
C TYR A 78 5.18 18.43 1.45
N SER A 79 5.92 18.62 0.35
CA SER A 79 5.59 19.65 -0.65
C SER A 79 4.33 19.29 -1.43
N SER A 80 3.65 20.30 -1.98
CA SER A 80 2.49 20.10 -2.86
C SER A 80 2.81 19.37 -4.18
N GLU A 81 4.08 19.22 -4.51
CA GLU A 81 4.53 18.42 -5.65
C GLU A 81 4.71 16.95 -5.29
N GLN A 82 4.79 16.62 -4.02
CA GLN A 82 4.95 15.25 -3.52
C GLN A 82 3.62 14.65 -3.07
N LEU A 83 2.84 15.42 -2.29
CA LEU A 83 1.59 14.97 -1.65
C LEU A 83 0.48 15.98 -1.85
N VAL A 84 -0.68 15.48 -2.25
CA VAL A 84 -1.95 16.23 -2.27
C VAL A 84 -2.92 15.57 -1.30
N ILE A 85 -3.53 16.35 -0.41
CA ILE A 85 -4.60 15.88 0.49
C ILE A 85 -5.93 16.41 -0.03
N LEU A 86 -6.91 15.53 -0.18
CA LEU A 86 -8.26 15.82 -0.62
C LEU A 86 -9.24 15.29 0.43
N SER A 87 -9.82 16.15 1.26
CA SER A 87 -10.84 15.76 2.24
C SER A 87 -12.23 15.93 1.64
N ILE A 88 -12.99 14.84 1.61
CA ILE A 88 -14.30 14.74 0.95
C ILE A 88 -15.34 14.37 2.01
N SER A 89 -16.26 15.30 2.32
CA SER A 89 -17.38 15.02 3.23
C SER A 89 -18.43 14.16 2.53
N VAL A 90 -18.67 12.96 3.08
CA VAL A 90 -19.64 11.99 2.55
C VAL A 90 -21.05 12.19 3.08
N ASP A 91 -21.27 13.00 4.11
CA ASP A 91 -22.59 13.34 4.62
C ASP A 91 -23.14 14.60 3.97
N THR A 92 -23.66 14.43 2.75
CA THR A 92 -24.18 15.55 1.97
C THR A 92 -25.48 16.14 2.50
N GLU A 93 -26.18 15.45 3.40
CA GLU A 93 -27.41 15.95 4.02
C GLU A 93 -27.09 16.93 5.16
N SER A 94 -26.16 16.56 6.04
CA SER A 94 -25.81 17.32 7.24
C SER A 94 -24.71 18.36 7.00
N ASP A 95 -23.82 18.13 6.03
CA ASP A 95 -22.65 18.95 5.75
C ASP A 95 -22.88 19.94 4.58
N SER A 96 -23.56 21.03 4.88
CA SER A 96 -23.73 22.12 3.92
C SER A 96 -22.39 22.82 3.62
N LEU A 97 -22.29 23.50 2.47
CA LEU A 97 -21.09 24.23 2.08
C LEU A 97 -20.62 25.25 3.15
N PRO A 98 -21.50 26.12 3.72
CA PRO A 98 -21.09 27.03 4.79
C PRO A 98 -20.58 26.31 6.05
N LYS A 99 -21.16 25.15 6.38
CA LYS A 99 -20.73 24.35 7.53
C LYS A 99 -19.35 23.75 7.29
N LEU A 100 -19.07 23.25 6.10
CA LEU A 100 -17.74 22.74 5.72
C LEU A 100 -16.69 23.85 5.71
N GLN A 101 -17.03 25.05 5.23
CA GLN A 101 -16.12 26.20 5.26
C GLN A 101 -15.74 26.57 6.70
N LEU A 102 -16.74 26.64 7.60
CA LEU A 102 -16.51 26.93 9.02
C LEU A 102 -15.69 25.80 9.68
N PHE A 103 -16.03 24.54 9.41
CA PHE A 103 -15.32 23.37 9.94
C PHE A 103 -13.85 23.36 9.51
N ALA A 104 -13.56 23.57 8.22
CA ALA A 104 -12.20 23.61 7.70
C ALA A 104 -11.39 24.75 8.33
N GLN A 105 -12.00 25.93 8.53
CA GLN A 105 -11.37 27.05 9.21
C GLN A 105 -11.06 26.74 10.68
N GLN A 106 -12.03 26.20 11.42
CA GLN A 106 -11.88 25.87 12.85
C GLN A 106 -10.83 24.79 13.09
N ASN A 107 -10.74 23.80 12.19
CA ASN A 107 -9.79 22.70 12.27
C ASN A 107 -8.50 22.97 11.47
N GLN A 108 -8.28 24.18 10.98
CA GLN A 108 -7.06 24.58 10.28
C GLN A 108 -6.67 23.62 9.16
N MET A 109 -7.62 23.31 8.26
CA MET A 109 -7.42 22.45 7.09
C MET A 109 -7.01 23.30 5.89
N PRO A 110 -5.71 23.46 5.57
CA PRO A 110 -5.24 24.34 4.51
C PRO A 110 -5.26 23.70 3.11
N TRP A 111 -5.63 22.43 3.03
CA TRP A 111 -5.74 21.66 1.80
C TRP A 111 -7.16 21.69 1.22
N THR A 112 -7.36 20.98 0.11
CA THR A 112 -8.65 20.91 -0.60
C THR A 112 -9.68 20.18 0.24
N VAL A 113 -10.80 20.83 0.52
CA VAL A 113 -11.97 20.24 1.19
C VAL A 113 -13.18 20.38 0.26
N ALA A 114 -13.93 19.31 0.08
CA ALA A 114 -15.11 19.28 -0.78
C ALA A 114 -16.26 18.53 -0.14
N ARG A 115 -17.45 18.77 -0.68
CA ARG A 115 -18.65 17.98 -0.42
C ARG A 115 -18.79 16.92 -1.50
N ASP A 116 -19.12 15.68 -1.14
CA ASP A 116 -19.33 14.59 -2.09
C ASP A 116 -20.61 14.79 -2.93
N THR A 117 -20.49 15.42 -4.08
CA THR A 117 -21.59 15.65 -5.02
C THR A 117 -21.57 14.66 -6.20
N ASP A 118 -20.61 13.76 -6.28
CA ASP A 118 -20.43 12.77 -7.35
C ASP A 118 -20.44 11.32 -6.85
N ASN A 119 -20.93 11.09 -5.62
CA ASN A 119 -20.94 9.78 -4.98
C ASN A 119 -19.54 9.12 -4.90
N VAL A 120 -18.51 9.92 -4.66
CA VAL A 120 -17.12 9.48 -4.57
C VAL A 120 -16.98 8.46 -3.43
N GLY A 121 -17.58 8.72 -2.27
CA GLY A 121 -17.59 7.77 -1.15
C GLY A 121 -18.14 6.40 -1.56
N TYR A 122 -19.21 6.35 -2.35
CA TYR A 122 -19.74 5.09 -2.86
C TYR A 122 -18.78 4.41 -3.86
N LYS A 123 -18.17 5.18 -4.76
CA LYS A 123 -17.18 4.68 -5.74
C LYS A 123 -15.99 4.00 -5.03
N TYR A 124 -15.56 4.53 -3.89
CA TYR A 124 -14.45 4.03 -3.07
C TYR A 124 -14.88 3.07 -1.96
N GLY A 125 -16.14 2.64 -1.94
CA GLY A 125 -16.66 1.69 -0.95
C GLY A 125 -16.59 2.19 0.50
N VAL A 126 -16.69 3.51 0.70
CA VAL A 126 -16.55 4.15 2.01
C VAL A 126 -17.72 3.76 2.93
N SER A 127 -17.39 3.00 3.98
CA SER A 127 -18.27 2.69 5.11
C SER A 127 -17.49 1.83 6.11
N PRO A 128 -17.18 2.25 7.29
CA PRO A 128 -17.46 3.54 7.95
C PRO A 128 -16.39 4.63 7.71
N ILE A 129 -16.51 5.78 8.39
CA ILE A 129 -15.54 6.90 8.41
C ILE A 129 -14.86 7.03 9.79
N PRO A 130 -13.62 7.59 9.87
CA PRO A 130 -12.80 8.06 8.76
C PRO A 130 -12.37 6.90 7.87
N HIS A 131 -12.23 7.17 6.58
CA HIS A 131 -11.68 6.24 5.63
C HIS A 131 -10.64 6.97 4.78
N LEU A 132 -9.40 6.48 4.80
CA LEU A 132 -8.31 7.05 4.03
C LEU A 132 -7.96 6.12 2.86
N VAL A 133 -7.71 6.71 1.69
CA VAL A 133 -7.19 5.98 0.53
C VAL A 133 -5.95 6.68 0.02
N VAL A 134 -4.84 5.95 -0.11
CA VAL A 134 -3.59 6.45 -0.68
C VAL A 134 -3.49 6.01 -2.12
N VAL A 135 -3.41 6.99 -3.02
CA VAL A 135 -3.29 6.79 -4.48
C VAL A 135 -1.86 7.15 -4.88
N ASP A 136 -1.24 6.29 -5.70
CA ASP A 136 0.12 6.52 -6.18
C ASP A 136 0.18 7.53 -7.34
N THR A 137 1.40 7.86 -7.76
CA THR A 137 1.69 8.82 -8.83
C THR A 137 1.17 8.40 -10.20
N GLU A 138 0.87 7.12 -10.39
CA GLU A 138 0.28 6.56 -11.62
C GLU A 138 -1.26 6.53 -11.58
N GLY A 139 -1.86 6.86 -10.42
CA GLY A 139 -3.31 6.87 -10.20
C GLY A 139 -3.87 5.51 -9.80
N TYR A 140 -3.10 4.66 -9.11
CA TYR A 140 -3.59 3.40 -8.56
C TYR A 140 -3.76 3.48 -7.05
N GLU A 141 -4.84 2.89 -6.54
CA GLU A 141 -5.05 2.70 -5.11
C GLU A 141 -3.99 1.75 -4.54
N ARG A 142 -3.28 2.21 -3.51
CA ARG A 142 -2.19 1.45 -2.91
C ARG A 142 -2.50 1.01 -1.49
N TYR A 143 -3.11 1.88 -0.72
CA TYR A 143 -3.47 1.60 0.66
C TYR A 143 -4.86 2.16 0.95
N SER A 144 -5.58 1.48 1.84
CA SER A 144 -6.90 1.87 2.31
C SER A 144 -7.00 1.59 3.80
N HIS A 145 -7.42 2.57 4.58
CA HIS A 145 -7.50 2.50 6.03
C HIS A 145 -8.87 2.91 6.53
N ILE A 146 -9.42 2.15 7.45
CA ILE A 146 -10.70 2.43 8.11
C ILE A 146 -10.42 2.76 9.58
N GLY A 147 -10.93 3.88 10.05
CA GLY A 147 -10.66 4.42 11.38
C GLY A 147 -9.39 5.29 11.42
N VAL A 148 -9.09 5.84 12.61
CA VAL A 148 -7.92 6.70 12.79
C VAL A 148 -6.63 5.94 12.50
N THR A 149 -5.82 6.48 11.61
CA THR A 149 -4.56 5.86 11.14
C THR A 149 -3.37 6.63 11.71
N ALA A 150 -2.41 5.91 12.30
CA ALA A 150 -1.23 6.57 12.83
C ALA A 150 -0.45 7.34 11.75
N GLU A 151 -0.04 8.56 12.05
CA GLU A 151 0.77 9.41 11.13
C GLU A 151 2.00 8.66 10.61
N SER A 152 2.69 7.90 11.46
CA SER A 152 3.88 7.13 11.06
C SER A 152 3.59 6.07 10.00
N THR A 153 2.40 5.48 10.01
CA THR A 153 1.96 4.52 8.98
C THR A 153 1.78 5.24 7.65
N LEU A 154 0.99 6.32 7.63
CA LEU A 154 0.74 7.12 6.43
C LEU A 154 2.06 7.66 5.85
N ARG A 155 2.94 8.16 6.71
CA ARG A 155 4.27 8.66 6.30
C ARG A 155 5.10 7.57 5.61
N SER A 156 5.18 6.39 6.21
CA SER A 156 5.93 5.26 5.63
C SER A 156 5.40 4.85 4.27
N GLU A 157 4.09 4.85 4.08
CA GLU A 157 3.43 4.51 2.82
C GLU A 157 3.67 5.59 1.75
N ILE A 158 3.52 6.86 2.11
CA ILE A 158 3.76 8.00 1.21
C ILE A 158 5.22 8.03 0.78
N ASP A 159 6.17 7.90 1.71
CA ASP A 159 7.61 7.88 1.40
C ASP A 159 7.98 6.75 0.45
N ALA A 160 7.40 5.56 0.64
CA ALA A 160 7.60 4.42 -0.25
C ALA A 160 7.12 4.71 -1.67
N LEU A 161 5.98 5.40 -1.84
CA LEU A 161 5.41 5.74 -3.14
C LEU A 161 6.21 6.86 -3.85
N ILE A 162 6.66 7.88 -3.10
CA ILE A 162 7.50 8.95 -3.63
C ILE A 162 8.84 8.39 -4.12
N SER A 163 9.46 7.48 -3.34
CA SER A 163 10.76 6.88 -3.69
C SER A 163 10.70 6.01 -4.94
N GLN A 164 9.59 5.35 -5.22
CA GLN A 164 9.39 4.55 -6.43
C GLN A 164 9.38 5.41 -7.70
N ASN A 165 8.87 6.64 -7.61
CA ASN A 165 8.84 7.57 -8.74
C ASN A 165 10.22 8.16 -9.08
N GLY A 166 11.12 8.27 -8.10
CA GLY A 166 12.49 8.81 -8.30
C GLY A 166 13.46 7.88 -9.04
N ASN A 167 13.15 6.59 -9.14
CA ASN A 167 14.02 5.59 -9.81
C ASN A 167 13.72 5.38 -11.29
N GLY A 168 12.76 6.10 -11.87
CA GLY A 168 12.36 5.97 -13.27
C GLY A 168 13.18 6.80 -14.27
N ASP A 169 14.07 7.71 -13.82
CA ASP A 169 14.74 8.68 -14.71
C ASP A 169 16.27 8.65 -14.60
N SER A 170 16.87 7.48 -14.55
CA SER A 170 18.33 7.35 -14.67
C SER A 170 18.74 6.10 -15.45
N SER A 171 18.35 6.05 -16.72
CA SER A 171 18.98 5.18 -17.70
C SER A 171 19.02 5.86 -19.07
N ASP A 172 19.84 6.93 -19.17
CA ASP A 172 20.52 7.32 -20.41
C ASP A 172 21.58 8.36 -20.08
N SER A 173 22.81 7.93 -19.87
CA SER A 173 23.99 8.68 -20.21
C SER A 173 25.20 7.75 -20.32
N ASP A 174 25.49 7.47 -21.58
CA ASP A 174 26.80 7.34 -22.21
C ASP A 174 27.91 6.49 -21.57
N GLY A 175 28.32 5.60 -22.46
CA GLY A 175 29.40 4.66 -22.31
C GLY A 175 30.78 5.31 -22.02
N ALA A 176 31.47 4.61 -21.18
CA ALA A 176 32.92 4.49 -21.28
C ALA A 176 33.31 3.08 -20.84
N GLN A 177 33.71 2.29 -21.81
CA GLN A 177 34.26 0.97 -21.61
C GLN A 177 35.57 1.08 -20.82
N THR A 178 35.67 0.37 -19.71
CA THR A 178 36.91 -0.17 -19.22
C THR A 178 36.71 -1.62 -18.86
N GLU A 179 37.28 -2.48 -19.71
CA GLU A 179 37.42 -3.90 -19.42
C GLU A 179 38.27 -4.10 -18.16
N ALA A 180 37.72 -4.77 -17.16
CA ALA A 180 38.52 -5.39 -16.11
C ALA A 180 37.75 -6.57 -15.51
N ASP A 181 38.21 -7.77 -15.89
CA ASP A 181 38.23 -9.03 -15.15
C ASP A 181 36.92 -9.48 -14.38
N HIS A 182 36.07 -10.22 -15.08
CA HIS A 182 34.95 -10.95 -14.49
C HIS A 182 35.23 -12.46 -14.34
N THR A 183 36.19 -12.85 -13.49
CA THR A 183 36.42 -14.28 -13.22
C THR A 183 36.36 -14.70 -11.74
N LEU A 184 35.69 -13.97 -10.84
CA LEU A 184 35.71 -14.37 -9.41
C LEU A 184 34.41 -14.17 -8.60
N LEU A 185 33.22 -14.16 -9.22
CA LEU A 185 31.95 -13.98 -8.47
C LEU A 185 30.86 -15.02 -8.71
N ALA A 186 31.18 -16.15 -9.33
CA ALA A 186 30.18 -17.20 -9.64
C ALA A 186 30.07 -18.34 -8.61
N VAL A 187 30.78 -18.31 -7.48
CA VAL A 187 30.83 -19.46 -6.55
C VAL A 187 30.08 -19.24 -5.21
N VAL A 188 29.65 -18.03 -4.87
CA VAL A 188 29.05 -17.76 -3.54
C VAL A 188 27.51 -17.88 -3.50
N GLY A 189 26.82 -17.93 -4.64
CA GLY A 189 25.37 -18.02 -4.71
C GLY A 189 24.74 -19.38 -4.41
N GLY A 190 25.51 -20.46 -4.55
CA GLY A 190 24.98 -21.84 -4.45
C GLY A 190 24.83 -22.40 -3.04
N CYS A 191 25.63 -21.97 -2.09
CA CYS A 191 25.62 -22.54 -0.73
C CYS A 191 24.49 -22.01 0.18
N GLY A 192 24.00 -20.80 -0.03
CA GLY A 192 22.95 -20.20 0.81
C GLY A 192 21.59 -20.88 0.67
N ILE A 193 21.21 -21.27 -0.55
CA ILE A 193 19.90 -21.89 -0.83
C ILE A 193 19.84 -23.31 -0.28
N ALA A 194 20.92 -24.08 -0.34
CA ALA A 194 20.97 -25.45 0.18
C ALA A 194 20.82 -25.49 1.71
N LEU A 195 21.42 -24.53 2.44
CA LEU A 195 21.32 -24.42 3.89
C LEU A 195 19.91 -23.99 4.33
N PHE A 196 19.25 -23.12 3.55
CA PHE A 196 17.89 -22.66 3.86
C PHE A 196 16.85 -23.79 3.71
N VAL A 197 16.97 -24.61 2.65
CA VAL A 197 16.09 -25.78 2.43
C VAL A 197 16.30 -26.84 3.52
N ILE A 198 17.54 -27.10 3.93
CA ILE A 198 17.85 -28.05 5.03
C ILE A 198 17.27 -27.53 6.36
N GLY A 199 17.31 -26.22 6.61
CA GLY A 199 16.71 -25.60 7.79
C GLY A 199 15.19 -25.76 7.84
N ILE A 200 14.49 -25.59 6.73
CA ILE A 200 13.03 -25.77 6.64
C ILE A 200 12.63 -27.23 6.88
N ILE A 201 13.37 -28.19 6.29
CA ILE A 201 13.09 -29.63 6.47
C ILE A 201 13.32 -30.04 7.93
N ALA A 202 14.37 -29.52 8.58
CA ALA A 202 14.65 -29.79 9.99
C ALA A 202 13.57 -29.21 10.92
N ALA A 203 13.09 -28.01 10.64
CA ALA A 203 12.01 -27.37 11.38
C ALA A 203 10.69 -28.15 11.26
N LYS A 204 10.35 -28.64 10.06
CA LYS A 204 9.15 -29.45 9.81
C LYS A 204 9.20 -30.80 10.53
N LYS A 205 10.36 -31.46 10.55
CA LYS A 205 10.58 -32.71 11.31
C LYS A 205 10.46 -32.49 12.85
N ARG A 206 10.92 -31.35 13.35
CA ARG A 206 10.75 -30.99 14.79
C ARG A 206 9.28 -30.80 15.17
N GLN A 207 8.49 -30.13 14.31
CA GLN A 207 7.06 -29.96 14.56
C GLN A 207 6.29 -31.28 14.55
N GLU A 208 6.59 -32.19 13.63
CA GLU A 208 5.94 -33.51 13.60
C GLU A 208 6.28 -34.36 14.83
N LYS A 209 7.53 -34.31 15.29
CA LYS A 209 7.95 -35.00 16.51
C LYS A 209 7.21 -34.46 17.76
N SER A 210 7.04 -33.15 17.86
CA SER A 210 6.26 -32.51 18.94
C SER A 210 4.79 -32.93 18.95
N LYS A 211 4.15 -32.98 17.75
CA LYS A 211 2.76 -33.45 17.59
C LYS A 211 2.59 -34.93 17.98
N ARG A 212 3.56 -35.79 17.68
CA ARG A 212 3.53 -37.22 18.07
C ARG A 212 3.66 -37.42 19.57
N ILE A 213 4.52 -36.61 20.23
CA ILE A 213 4.68 -36.65 21.71
C ILE A 213 3.40 -36.20 22.39
N LYS A 214 2.79 -35.09 21.92
CA LYS A 214 1.53 -34.58 22.46
C LYS A 214 0.36 -35.57 22.32
N LYS A 215 0.29 -36.28 21.19
CA LYS A 215 -0.71 -37.33 20.95
C LYS A 215 -0.52 -38.55 21.86
N ARG A 216 0.72 -38.87 22.21
CA ARG A 216 1.05 -39.98 23.13
C ARG A 216 0.68 -39.65 24.58
N SER A 217 0.93 -38.44 25.05
CA SER A 217 0.59 -37.98 26.38
C SER A 217 -0.93 -37.93 26.64
N VAL A 218 -1.72 -37.52 25.64
CA VAL A 218 -3.20 -37.54 25.73
C VAL A 218 -3.74 -38.96 25.82
N ARG A 219 -3.15 -39.92 25.10
CA ARG A 219 -3.60 -41.33 25.10
C ARG A 219 -3.30 -42.05 26.43
N ILE A 220 -2.26 -41.61 27.16
CA ILE A 220 -1.93 -42.17 28.49
C ILE A 220 -2.87 -41.61 29.56
N ARG A 221 -3.36 -40.37 29.42
CA ARG A 221 -4.27 -39.74 30.37
C ARG A 221 -5.71 -40.30 30.32
N HIS A 222 -6.10 -40.96 29.20
CA HIS A 222 -7.43 -41.58 29.04
C HIS A 222 -7.47 -43.08 29.47
N LYS A 223 -6.33 -43.63 29.92
CA LYS A 223 -6.26 -45.04 30.37
C LYS A 223 -6.05 -45.18 31.89
N ARG A 224 -6.17 -44.08 32.62
CA ARG A 224 -6.26 -44.06 34.09
C ARG A 224 -7.65 -43.56 34.48
#